data_f80427610a3baae4c21590d81c86160e
#
_entry.id   f80427610a3baae4c21590d81c86160e
#
_cell.length_a   1.000
_cell.length_b   1.000
_cell.length_c   1.000
_cell.angle_alpha   90.00
_cell.angle_beta   90.00
_cell.angle_gamma   90.00
#
_symmetry.space_group_name_H-M   'P 1'
#
loop_
_entity.id
_entity.type
_entity.pdbx_description
1 polymer ?
#
loop_
_entity_poly.entity_id
_entity_poly.type
_entity_poly.pdbx_seq_one_letter_code
_entity_poly.pdbx_strand_id
1 'polypeptide(L)'
;LQDALVDGAYPTTPKGETYGPRMARYLVGYEPDLIAVVGDEGMRGYVRRSEYQWASYGGGVLEVYDLKGAVIDQFTVDGRQGK
;
A
#
# COMPACT_ATOMS: atom_id res chain seq x y z
N LEU A 1 -9.23 12.86 0.06
CA LEU A 1 -8.74 11.81 -0.53
C LEU A 1 -9.73 10.83 -0.94
N GLN A 2 -9.52 10.35 -2.05
CA GLN A 2 -10.47 9.57 -2.59
C GLN A 2 -10.46 8.22 -2.09
N ASP A 3 -9.34 7.76 -1.70
CA ASP A 3 -9.22 6.46 -1.12
C ASP A 3 -9.66 6.47 0.27
N ALA A 4 -10.35 7.51 0.66
CA ALA A 4 -10.74 7.66 2.01
C ALA A 4 -11.56 6.50 2.51
N LEU A 5 -11.66 6.43 3.80
CA LEU A 5 -12.38 5.36 4.48
C LEU A 5 -13.85 5.39 4.15
N VAL A 6 -14.44 4.22 4.16
CA VAL A 6 -15.86 4.07 3.97
C VAL A 6 -16.44 3.75 5.34
N ASP A 7 -17.26 4.65 5.86
CA ASP A 7 -17.87 4.51 7.20
C ASP A 7 -16.83 4.24 8.27
N GLY A 8 -15.66 4.88 8.16
CA GLY A 8 -14.63 4.74 9.17
C GLY A 8 -13.80 3.48 9.03
N ALA A 9 -13.89 2.78 7.94
CA ALA A 9 -13.13 1.56 7.71
C ALA A 9 -12.56 1.58 6.31
N TYR A 10 -11.52 0.77 6.07
CA TYR A 10 -10.97 0.67 4.74
C TYR A 10 -11.96 -0.02 3.81
N PRO A 11 -12.08 0.42 2.57
CA PRO A 11 -12.83 -0.33 1.59
C PRO A 11 -12.13 -1.66 1.28
N THR A 12 -12.85 -2.57 0.68
CA THR A 12 -12.29 -3.88 0.36
C THR A 12 -12.42 -4.17 -1.12
N THR A 13 -11.49 -4.96 -1.63
CA THR A 13 -11.55 -5.44 -3.01
C THR A 13 -12.56 -6.56 -3.09
N PRO A 14 -12.90 -7.01 -4.29
CA PRO A 14 -13.79 -8.17 -4.44
C PRO A 14 -13.24 -9.43 -3.76
N LYS A 15 -11.94 -9.50 -3.55
CA LYS A 15 -11.35 -10.64 -2.85
C LYS A 15 -11.36 -10.48 -1.34
N GLY A 16 -11.85 -9.35 -0.85
CA GLY A 16 -11.95 -9.12 0.58
C GLY A 16 -10.72 -8.48 1.20
N GLU A 17 -9.76 -8.04 0.41
CA GLU A 17 -8.58 -7.38 0.95
C GLU A 17 -8.89 -5.91 1.19
N THR A 18 -8.45 -5.39 2.33
CA THR A 18 -8.61 -3.97 2.62
C THR A 18 -7.56 -3.16 1.87
N TYR A 19 -7.91 -1.94 1.49
CA TYR A 19 -6.96 -1.09 0.79
C TYR A 19 -7.16 0.36 1.18
N GLY A 20 -6.08 1.14 1.09
CA GLY A 20 -6.18 2.56 1.38
C GLY A 20 -4.85 3.14 1.78
N PRO A 21 -4.87 4.40 2.22
CA PRO A 21 -3.64 5.08 2.62
C PRO A 21 -3.16 4.53 3.95
N ARG A 22 -1.85 4.37 4.07
CA ARG A 22 -1.26 3.84 5.29
C ARG A 22 -1.53 4.76 6.48
N MET A 23 -1.60 6.06 6.25
CA MET A 23 -1.85 7.01 7.33
C MET A 23 -3.19 6.81 8.01
N ALA A 24 -4.14 6.21 7.34
CA ALA A 24 -5.45 6.00 7.94
C ALA A 24 -5.40 5.00 9.10
N ARG A 25 -4.28 4.31 9.29
CA ARG A 25 -4.16 3.39 10.42
C ARG A 25 -4.35 4.10 11.77
N TYR A 26 -4.09 5.40 11.82
CA TYR A 26 -4.30 6.14 13.05
C TYR A 26 -5.77 6.33 13.38
N LEU A 27 -6.63 6.22 12.39
CA LEU A 27 -8.07 6.34 12.61
C LEU A 27 -8.74 5.00 12.75
N VAL A 28 -8.28 4.02 11.98
CA VAL A 28 -8.92 2.72 11.93
C VAL A 28 -8.34 1.76 12.96
N GLY A 29 -7.06 1.92 13.28
CA GLY A 29 -6.40 1.08 14.27
C GLY A 29 -5.53 -0.02 13.67
N TYR A 30 -5.47 -0.13 12.35
CA TYR A 30 -4.61 -1.11 11.70
C TYR A 30 -4.33 -0.66 10.27
N GLU A 31 -3.29 -1.24 9.67
CA GLU A 31 -2.92 -0.92 8.31
C GLU A 31 -3.72 -1.78 7.33
N PRO A 32 -4.00 -1.28 6.13
CA PRO A 32 -4.74 -2.09 5.16
C PRO A 32 -3.86 -3.19 4.59
N ASP A 33 -4.47 -4.19 4.00
CA ASP A 33 -3.73 -5.26 3.33
C ASP A 33 -2.99 -4.73 2.11
N LEU A 34 -3.56 -3.76 1.43
CA LEU A 34 -2.97 -3.11 0.26
C LEU A 34 -2.78 -1.64 0.58
N ILE A 35 -1.55 -1.20 0.57
CA ILE A 35 -1.19 0.15 0.95
C ILE A 35 -1.06 1.01 -0.30
N ALA A 36 -1.76 2.14 -0.32
CA ALA A 36 -1.72 3.04 -1.47
C ALA A 36 -0.36 3.71 -1.59
N VAL A 37 0.22 3.68 -2.77
CA VAL A 37 1.51 4.30 -3.06
C VAL A 37 1.48 4.91 -4.45
N VAL A 38 2.49 5.72 -4.72
CA VAL A 38 2.76 6.18 -6.09
C VAL A 38 4.06 5.48 -6.49
N GLY A 39 4.02 4.72 -7.55
CA GLY A 39 5.18 3.96 -7.98
C GLY A 39 6.28 4.82 -8.56
N ASP A 40 7.40 4.19 -8.86
CA ASP A 40 8.59 4.90 -9.36
C ASP A 40 8.31 5.58 -10.70
N GLU A 41 7.42 5.03 -11.49
CA GLU A 41 7.07 5.63 -12.77
C GLU A 41 5.87 6.58 -12.67
N GLY A 42 5.39 6.82 -11.47
CA GLY A 42 4.31 7.78 -11.26
C GLY A 42 2.90 7.20 -11.25
N MET A 43 2.77 5.90 -11.36
CA MET A 43 1.44 5.28 -11.37
C MET A 43 0.94 5.12 -9.93
N ARG A 44 -0.31 5.45 -9.71
CA ARG A 44 -0.92 5.24 -8.40
C ARG A 44 -1.44 3.82 -8.34
N GLY A 45 -1.11 3.16 -7.26
CA GLY A 45 -1.57 1.79 -7.06
C GLY A 45 -1.30 1.36 -5.64
N TYR A 46 -1.08 0.08 -5.45
CA TYR A 46 -1.00 -0.50 -4.11
C TYR A 46 0.13 -1.49 -4.01
N VAL A 47 0.76 -1.53 -2.83
CA VAL A 47 1.73 -2.59 -2.52
C VAL A 47 1.15 -3.42 -1.38
N ARG A 48 1.57 -4.66 -1.27
CA ARG A 48 1.10 -5.52 -0.20
C ARG A 48 1.76 -5.13 1.11
N ARG A 49 0.97 -5.07 2.17
CA ARG A 49 1.48 -4.68 3.48
C ARG A 49 2.64 -5.56 3.91
N SER A 50 2.53 -6.87 3.72
CA SER A 50 3.58 -7.78 4.17
C SER A 50 4.89 -7.52 3.43
N GLU A 51 4.81 -7.25 2.14
CA GLU A 51 6.00 -6.97 1.35
C GLU A 51 6.60 -5.62 1.73
N TYR A 52 5.75 -4.65 2.01
CA TYR A 52 6.22 -3.34 2.43
C TYR A 52 6.95 -3.43 3.76
N GLN A 53 6.42 -4.22 4.69
CA GLN A 53 7.06 -4.40 5.99
C GLN A 53 8.44 -5.03 5.84
N TRP A 54 8.57 -6.05 4.98
CA TRP A 54 9.86 -6.66 4.74
C TRP A 54 10.85 -5.66 4.13
N ALA A 55 10.40 -4.91 3.13
CA ALA A 55 11.28 -3.98 2.44
C ALA A 55 11.71 -2.84 3.34
N SER A 56 10.92 -2.50 4.34
CA SER A 56 11.29 -1.41 5.25
C SER A 56 12.49 -1.77 6.12
N TYR A 57 12.83 -3.04 6.24
CA TYR A 57 14.01 -3.42 7.00
C TYR A 57 15.27 -3.36 6.15
N GLY A 58 15.23 -3.88 4.97
CA GLY A 58 16.44 -4.01 4.16
C GLY A 58 16.37 -3.32 2.82
N GLY A 59 15.26 -2.71 2.50
CA GLY A 59 15.06 -2.12 1.20
C GLY A 59 14.61 -3.14 0.19
N GLY A 60 14.26 -2.68 -0.98
CA GLY A 60 13.87 -3.57 -2.05
C GLY A 60 12.95 -2.89 -3.01
N VAL A 61 12.57 -3.62 -4.04
CA VAL A 61 11.65 -3.14 -5.06
C VAL A 61 10.40 -3.98 -4.97
N LEU A 62 9.26 -3.31 -4.79
CA LEU A 62 7.97 -3.97 -4.68
C LEU A 62 7.19 -3.73 -5.96
N GLU A 63 6.33 -4.68 -6.30
CA GLU A 63 5.43 -4.49 -7.42
C GLU A 63 4.25 -3.66 -6.95
N VAL A 64 3.80 -2.77 -7.82
CA VAL A 64 2.63 -1.95 -7.55
C VAL A 64 1.48 -2.54 -8.36
N TYR A 65 0.37 -2.81 -7.68
CA TYR A 65 -0.78 -3.46 -8.28
C TYR A 65 -1.94 -2.49 -8.38
N ASP A 66 -2.80 -2.71 -9.36
CA ASP A 66 -4.11 -2.06 -9.35
C ASP A 66 -5.06 -2.92 -8.51
N LEU A 67 -6.31 -2.50 -8.38
CA LEU A 67 -7.26 -3.25 -7.55
C LEU A 67 -7.73 -4.55 -8.17
N LYS A 68 -7.36 -4.79 -9.43
CA LYS A 68 -7.65 -6.05 -10.08
C LYS A 68 -6.51 -7.03 -9.95
N GLY A 69 -5.40 -6.58 -9.37
CA GLY A 69 -4.24 -7.44 -9.16
C GLY A 69 -3.21 -7.37 -10.28
N ALA A 70 -3.36 -6.48 -11.23
CA ALA A 70 -2.39 -6.35 -12.30
C ALA A 70 -1.23 -5.49 -11.83
N VAL A 71 -0.01 -5.86 -12.22
CA VAL A 71 1.18 -5.10 -11.90
C VAL A 71 1.26 -3.92 -12.85
N ILE A 72 1.28 -2.70 -12.31
CA ILE A 72 1.26 -1.50 -13.12
C ILE A 72 2.49 -0.62 -12.94
N ASP A 73 3.30 -0.89 -11.93
CA ASP A 73 4.50 -0.08 -11.66
C ASP A 73 5.36 -0.85 -10.67
N GLN A 74 6.40 -0.21 -10.20
CA GLN A 74 7.21 -0.73 -9.11
C GLN A 74 7.43 0.38 -8.11
N PHE A 75 7.80 0.03 -6.90
CA PHE A 75 7.97 0.99 -5.81
C PHE A 75 9.26 0.62 -5.07
N THR A 76 10.25 1.50 -5.14
CA THR A 76 11.54 1.23 -4.51
C THR A 76 11.52 1.73 -3.07
N VAL A 77 11.89 0.86 -2.15
CA VAL A 77 11.99 1.20 -0.74
C VAL A 77 13.47 1.20 -0.38
N ASP A 78 13.91 2.29 0.22
CA ASP A 78 15.32 2.44 0.53
C ASP A 78 15.80 1.66 1.73
N GLY A 79 14.98 0.95 2.39
CA GLY A 79 15.36 0.30 3.60
C GLY A 79 15.30 1.26 4.76
N ARG A 80 15.74 0.81 5.97
CA ARG A 80 15.63 1.60 7.08
C ARG A 80 16.61 2.57 7.06
N GLN A 81 16.50 3.45 7.00
CA GLN A 81 17.41 4.33 6.91
C GLN A 81 17.65 4.95 7.86
N GLY A 82 17.64 4.84 8.02
CA GLY A 82 18.03 5.37 8.87
C GLY A 82 18.54 6.23 9.06
N LYS A 83 18.62 6.19 8.63
CA LYS A 83 19.04 6.75 8.65
C LYS A 83 18.90 7.19 8.79
#